data_31627fd684a163a104606fbd5d629b50
#
_entry.id   31627fd684a163a104606fbd5d629b50
#
_cell.length_a   1.000
_cell.length_b   1.000
_cell.length_c   1.000
_cell.angle_alpha   90.00
_cell.angle_beta   90.00
_cell.angle_gamma   90.00
#
_symmetry.space_group_name_H-M   'P 1'
#
loop_
_entity.id
_entity.type
_entity.pdbx_description
1 polymer ?
#
loop_
_entity_poly.entity_id
_entity_poly.type
_entity_poly.pdbx_seq_one_letter_code
_entity_poly.pdbx_strand_id
1 'polypeptide(L)'
;MRSITAEGFGDPRSIFNEMTGVREFAGHAEACGAKIFKDSFDGFLAEAYEKLDKIDFDNQLYTVEAVIPCRPFNETLGKLFAQEDIWGSGIEKPLMMITDIDCIGAEYMGKEGQHVKINTPKIDIVIFDDVDLVNKLKDSKNYTMNAIGTISWNDWEDQPKLQMIVDGYELIEKQGNEWNVYDF
;
A
#
# COMPACT_ATOMS: atom_id res chain seq x y z
N MET A 1 3.60 11.64 -2.71
CA MET A 1 2.57 11.33 -1.68
C MET A 1 1.28 11.14 -2.47
N ARG A 2 0.84 9.91 -2.66
CA ARG A 2 -0.42 9.62 -3.34
C ARG A 2 -1.55 9.89 -2.38
N SER A 3 -2.57 10.62 -2.81
CA SER A 3 -3.78 10.75 -2.04
C SER A 3 -4.54 9.42 -2.12
N ILE A 4 -4.67 8.76 -1.00
CA ILE A 4 -5.62 7.67 -0.86
C ILE A 4 -6.95 8.37 -0.61
N THR A 5 -7.77 8.47 -1.63
CA THR A 5 -9.16 8.92 -1.46
C THR A 5 -10.01 7.70 -1.16
N ALA A 6 -10.38 7.54 0.11
CA ALA A 6 -11.47 6.64 0.45
C ALA A 6 -12.75 7.09 -0.30
N GLU A 7 -13.55 6.16 -0.78
CA GLU A 7 -14.81 6.48 -1.43
C GLU A 7 -15.69 7.27 -0.44
N GLY A 8 -16.05 8.49 -0.80
CA GLY A 8 -16.81 9.40 0.08
C GLY A 8 -15.98 10.36 0.94
N PHE A 9 -14.63 10.28 0.94
CA PHE A 9 -13.81 11.21 1.70
C PHE A 9 -13.83 12.64 1.11
N GLY A 10 -13.93 12.75 -0.20
CA GLY A 10 -13.97 14.03 -0.88
C GLY A 10 -12.76 14.93 -0.58
N ASP A 11 -12.96 16.23 -0.72
CA ASP A 11 -11.93 17.24 -0.40
C ASP A 11 -11.85 17.42 1.14
N PRO A 12 -10.70 17.15 1.79
CA PRO A 12 -10.54 17.36 3.23
C PRO A 12 -10.89 18.76 3.70
N ARG A 13 -10.82 19.77 2.82
CA ARG A 13 -11.25 21.14 3.13
C ARG A 13 -12.74 21.19 3.46
N SER A 14 -13.57 20.38 2.84
CA SER A 14 -15.01 20.33 3.12
C SER A 14 -15.31 19.77 4.52
N ILE A 15 -14.42 18.96 5.06
CA ILE A 15 -14.58 18.33 6.36
C ILE A 15 -14.05 19.22 7.48
N PHE A 16 -12.85 19.80 7.27
CA PHE A 16 -12.11 20.44 8.34
C PHE A 16 -12.28 21.96 8.41
N ASN A 17 -12.69 22.64 7.31
CA ASN A 17 -12.76 24.09 7.25
C ASN A 17 -13.81 24.69 8.21
N GLU A 18 -14.89 23.95 8.50
CA GLU A 18 -16.01 24.41 9.35
C GLU A 18 -15.90 23.91 10.79
N MET A 19 -14.78 23.29 11.16
CA MET A 19 -14.61 22.73 12.49
C MET A 19 -14.34 23.81 13.55
N THR A 20 -14.78 23.51 14.76
CA THR A 20 -14.62 24.41 15.90
C THR A 20 -13.15 24.76 16.15
N GLY A 21 -12.86 26.06 16.29
CA GLY A 21 -11.52 26.54 16.59
C GLY A 21 -10.57 26.65 15.42
N VAL A 22 -10.97 26.33 14.21
CA VAL A 22 -10.17 26.57 13.01
C VAL A 22 -10.18 28.07 12.70
N ARG A 23 -8.98 28.66 12.65
CA ARG A 23 -8.77 30.06 12.31
C ARG A 23 -8.51 30.28 10.82
N GLU A 24 -7.76 29.35 10.24
CA GLU A 24 -7.36 29.38 8.85
C GLU A 24 -7.15 27.96 8.38
N PHE A 25 -7.66 27.64 7.22
CA PHE A 25 -7.49 26.35 6.58
C PHE A 25 -7.08 26.59 5.12
N ALA A 26 -5.94 26.05 4.71
CA ALA A 26 -5.41 26.25 3.36
C ALA A 26 -4.70 24.99 2.85
N GLY A 27 -4.71 24.81 1.54
CA GLY A 27 -4.05 23.69 0.89
C GLY A 27 -4.81 23.19 -0.33
N HIS A 28 -4.45 21.98 -0.73
CA HIS A 28 -5.05 21.24 -1.84
C HIS A 28 -5.83 20.03 -1.33
N ALA A 29 -6.63 19.40 -2.19
CA ALA A 29 -7.36 18.17 -1.85
C ALA A 29 -6.47 17.04 -1.32
N GLU A 30 -5.19 17.02 -1.69
CA GLU A 30 -4.23 15.99 -1.31
C GLU A 30 -3.35 16.35 -0.10
N ALA A 31 -3.24 17.65 0.21
CA ALA A 31 -2.44 18.12 1.33
C ALA A 31 -2.95 19.49 1.81
N CYS A 32 -3.35 19.55 3.06
CA CYS A 32 -3.88 20.77 3.67
C CYS A 32 -3.27 21.00 5.05
N GLY A 33 -3.33 22.26 5.51
CA GLY A 33 -2.91 22.67 6.83
C GLY A 33 -3.94 23.56 7.48
N ALA A 34 -4.08 23.46 8.79
CA ALA A 34 -4.97 24.28 9.58
C ALA A 34 -4.21 25.05 10.66
N LYS A 35 -4.60 26.30 10.87
CA LYS A 35 -4.24 27.07 12.07
C LYS A 35 -5.42 27.02 13.04
N ILE A 36 -5.17 26.52 14.24
CA ILE A 36 -6.19 26.27 15.26
C ILE A 36 -5.87 27.15 16.48
N PHE A 37 -6.87 27.71 17.12
CA PHE A 37 -6.69 28.38 18.39
C PHE A 37 -6.24 27.37 19.43
N LYS A 38 -5.21 27.71 20.23
CA LYS A 38 -4.61 26.81 21.22
C LYS A 38 -5.64 26.24 22.20
N ASP A 39 -6.54 27.09 22.66
CA ASP A 39 -7.58 26.71 23.65
C ASP A 39 -8.70 25.85 23.04
N SER A 40 -8.76 25.71 21.72
CA SER A 40 -9.76 24.90 20.99
C SER A 40 -9.16 23.59 20.46
N PHE A 41 -7.88 23.32 20.71
CA PHE A 41 -7.18 22.20 20.08
C PHE A 41 -7.78 20.84 20.46
N ASP A 42 -8.09 20.63 21.74
CA ASP A 42 -8.68 19.37 22.19
C ASP A 42 -10.09 19.15 21.63
N GLY A 43 -10.88 20.23 21.55
CA GLY A 43 -12.21 20.18 20.91
C GLY A 43 -12.11 19.90 19.41
N PHE A 44 -11.17 20.51 18.72
CA PHE A 44 -10.89 20.23 17.33
C PHE A 44 -10.52 18.75 17.10
N LEU A 45 -9.63 18.20 17.93
CA LEU A 45 -9.25 16.78 17.82
C LEU A 45 -10.46 15.85 18.02
N ALA A 46 -11.26 16.11 19.05
CA ALA A 46 -12.45 15.29 19.31
C ALA A 46 -13.43 15.32 18.13
N GLU A 47 -13.70 16.49 17.56
CA GLU A 47 -14.57 16.65 16.39
C GLU A 47 -13.96 15.99 15.14
N ALA A 48 -12.62 16.08 14.96
CA ALA A 48 -11.91 15.45 13.86
C ALA A 48 -12.04 13.93 13.91
N TYR A 49 -11.81 13.32 15.07
CA TYR A 49 -11.97 11.88 15.25
C TYR A 49 -13.41 11.45 14.99
N GLU A 50 -14.40 12.17 15.52
CA GLU A 50 -15.83 11.83 15.27
C GLU A 50 -16.20 11.88 13.78
N LYS A 51 -15.62 12.83 13.02
CA LYS A 51 -15.86 12.92 11.58
C LYS A 51 -15.12 11.84 10.79
N LEU A 52 -13.89 11.53 11.18
CA LEU A 52 -13.08 10.50 10.53
C LEU A 52 -13.59 9.08 10.78
N ASP A 53 -14.10 8.80 11.98
CA ASP A 53 -14.71 7.49 12.31
C ASP A 53 -15.95 7.14 11.46
N LYS A 54 -16.56 8.16 10.84
CA LYS A 54 -17.70 7.96 9.94
C LYS A 54 -17.29 7.64 8.50
N ILE A 55 -15.99 7.73 8.21
CA ILE A 55 -15.44 7.48 6.88
C ILE A 55 -14.97 6.03 6.83
N ASP A 56 -15.53 5.30 5.88
CA ASP A 56 -15.09 3.93 5.61
C ASP A 56 -13.79 3.97 4.80
N PHE A 57 -12.66 3.80 5.50
CA PHE A 57 -11.34 3.72 4.86
C PHE A 57 -11.02 2.32 4.35
N ASP A 58 -11.80 1.30 4.71
CA ASP A 58 -11.54 -0.09 4.33
C ASP A 58 -11.94 -0.40 2.88
N ASN A 59 -12.83 0.43 2.30
CA ASN A 59 -13.26 0.30 0.90
C ASN A 59 -12.44 1.19 -0.04
N GLN A 60 -11.13 0.98 -0.07
CA GLN A 60 -10.26 1.67 -1.03
C GLN A 60 -10.38 1.02 -2.41
N LEU A 61 -10.87 1.77 -3.40
CA LEU A 61 -10.89 1.35 -4.79
C LEU A 61 -9.60 1.79 -5.48
N TYR A 62 -8.84 0.83 -5.98
CA TYR A 62 -7.66 1.08 -6.79
C TYR A 62 -7.97 0.81 -8.26
N THR A 63 -7.66 1.78 -9.11
CA THR A 63 -7.61 1.53 -10.55
C THR A 63 -6.18 1.14 -10.92
N VAL A 64 -6.01 -0.05 -11.48
CA VAL A 64 -4.71 -0.55 -11.91
C VAL A 64 -4.63 -0.58 -13.44
N GLU A 65 -3.47 -0.24 -13.99
CA GLU A 65 -3.24 -0.21 -15.43
C GLU A 65 -3.00 -1.60 -16.01
N ALA A 66 -2.48 -2.52 -15.19
CA ALA A 66 -2.37 -3.91 -15.59
C ALA A 66 -2.33 -4.86 -14.38
N VAL A 67 -2.75 -6.10 -14.64
CA VAL A 67 -2.64 -7.23 -13.72
C VAL A 67 -1.63 -8.22 -14.29
N ILE A 68 -0.61 -8.56 -13.49
CA ILE A 68 0.48 -9.44 -13.91
C ILE A 68 0.60 -10.58 -12.89
N PRO A 69 0.59 -11.85 -13.32
CA PRO A 69 0.87 -12.94 -12.40
C PRO A 69 2.34 -12.92 -11.96
N CYS A 70 2.59 -13.25 -10.69
CA CYS A 70 3.96 -13.35 -10.17
C CYS A 70 4.75 -14.48 -10.88
N ARG A 71 4.05 -15.50 -11.35
CA ARG A 71 4.64 -16.63 -12.10
C ARG A 71 3.73 -17.10 -13.24
N PRO A 72 4.17 -16.96 -14.51
CA PRO A 72 5.41 -16.33 -14.98
C PRO A 72 5.31 -14.79 -14.97
N PHE A 73 6.27 -14.13 -14.33
CA PHE A 73 6.33 -12.67 -14.33
C PHE A 73 6.79 -12.12 -15.68
N ASN A 74 6.06 -11.14 -16.22
CA ASN A 74 6.44 -10.46 -17.44
C ASN A 74 7.51 -9.40 -17.17
N GLU A 75 8.77 -9.81 -17.23
CA GLU A 75 9.92 -8.96 -16.93
C GLU A 75 10.05 -7.77 -17.89
N THR A 76 9.68 -7.93 -19.17
CA THR A 76 9.73 -6.84 -20.15
C THR A 76 8.76 -5.73 -19.78
N LEU A 77 7.55 -6.09 -19.37
CA LEU A 77 6.56 -5.13 -18.89
C LEU A 77 7.01 -4.47 -17.58
N GLY A 78 7.56 -5.26 -16.65
CA GLY A 78 8.11 -4.73 -15.40
C GLY A 78 9.22 -3.69 -15.63
N LYS A 79 10.15 -3.97 -16.55
CA LYS A 79 11.22 -3.04 -16.95
C LYS A 79 10.67 -1.75 -17.58
N LEU A 80 9.61 -1.85 -18.37
CA LEU A 80 8.97 -0.67 -18.96
C LEU A 80 8.41 0.25 -17.87
N PHE A 81 7.70 -0.31 -16.89
CA PHE A 81 7.09 0.47 -15.80
C PHE A 81 8.11 0.97 -14.76
N ALA A 82 9.29 0.35 -14.68
CA ALA A 82 10.37 0.79 -13.82
C ALA A 82 11.19 1.97 -14.36
N GLN A 83 10.92 2.45 -15.59
CA GLN A 83 11.64 3.59 -16.17
C GLN A 83 11.23 4.90 -15.50
N GLU A 84 12.11 5.46 -14.66
CA GLU A 84 11.82 6.67 -13.90
C GLU A 84 11.72 7.94 -14.79
N ASP A 85 12.41 7.96 -15.92
CA ASP A 85 12.48 9.13 -16.84
C ASP A 85 11.14 9.44 -17.55
N ILE A 86 10.22 8.47 -17.57
CA ILE A 86 8.93 8.61 -18.24
C ILE A 86 7.88 9.26 -17.32
N TRP A 87 7.99 9.00 -16.02
CA TRP A 87 6.98 9.36 -15.03
C TRP A 87 7.35 10.67 -14.33
N GLY A 88 6.37 11.50 -14.02
CA GLY A 88 6.60 12.76 -13.32
C GLY A 88 5.45 13.74 -13.45
N SER A 89 5.75 15.02 -13.57
CA SER A 89 4.72 16.07 -13.63
C SER A 89 3.83 15.88 -14.87
N GLY A 90 2.56 15.53 -14.63
CA GLY A 90 1.55 15.32 -15.66
C GLY A 90 1.43 13.89 -16.21
N ILE A 91 2.35 12.98 -15.84
CA ILE A 91 2.26 11.55 -16.17
C ILE A 91 2.57 10.77 -14.90
N GLU A 92 1.55 10.33 -14.19
CA GLU A 92 1.71 9.56 -12.96
C GLU A 92 2.29 8.18 -13.24
N LYS A 93 3.08 7.68 -12.30
CA LYS A 93 3.61 6.32 -12.36
C LYS A 93 2.45 5.33 -12.28
N PRO A 94 2.33 4.38 -13.22
CA PRO A 94 1.19 3.47 -13.25
C PRO A 94 1.13 2.58 -12.02
N LEU A 95 -0.07 2.33 -11.56
CA LEU A 95 -0.35 1.40 -10.49
C LEU A 95 -0.58 0.01 -11.09
N MET A 96 0.15 -0.96 -10.59
CA MET A 96 0.15 -2.34 -11.10
C MET A 96 -0.36 -3.29 -10.03
N MET A 97 -1.04 -4.36 -10.45
CA MET A 97 -1.37 -5.47 -9.56
C MET A 97 -0.52 -6.69 -9.92
N ILE A 98 0.14 -7.27 -8.92
CA ILE A 98 0.81 -8.57 -9.05
C ILE A 98 0.04 -9.60 -8.24
N THR A 99 -0.36 -10.69 -8.89
CA THR A 99 -1.14 -11.77 -8.27
C THR A 99 -0.30 -13.00 -7.95
N ASP A 100 -0.81 -13.85 -7.08
CA ASP A 100 -0.24 -15.15 -6.74
C ASP A 100 1.21 -15.09 -6.20
N ILE A 101 1.52 -14.07 -5.41
CA ILE A 101 2.82 -13.93 -4.75
C ILE A 101 2.89 -14.92 -3.60
N ASP A 102 3.87 -15.83 -3.65
CA ASP A 102 4.10 -16.80 -2.57
C ASP A 102 4.86 -16.13 -1.40
N CYS A 103 4.25 -16.11 -0.20
CA CYS A 103 4.83 -15.47 0.97
C CYS A 103 5.90 -16.28 1.70
N ILE A 104 6.25 -17.50 1.24
CA ILE A 104 7.26 -18.36 1.88
C ILE A 104 8.64 -17.68 1.98
N GLY A 105 9.00 -16.87 0.99
CA GLY A 105 10.27 -16.15 0.93
C GLY A 105 10.27 -14.78 1.62
N ALA A 106 9.37 -14.53 2.56
CA ALA A 106 9.30 -13.26 3.26
C ALA A 106 10.50 -13.05 4.20
N GLU A 107 11.15 -11.91 4.08
CA GLU A 107 12.20 -11.39 4.95
C GLU A 107 11.72 -10.13 5.66
N TYR A 108 12.28 -9.87 6.84
CA TYR A 108 11.85 -8.75 7.67
C TYR A 108 12.98 -7.72 7.74
N MET A 109 12.66 -6.47 7.42
CA MET A 109 13.60 -5.37 7.30
C MET A 109 13.27 -4.25 8.29
N GLY A 110 14.21 -3.31 8.42
CA GLY A 110 14.13 -2.18 9.36
C GLY A 110 14.70 -2.53 10.74
N LYS A 111 14.93 -1.50 11.57
CA LYS A 111 15.57 -1.67 12.89
C LYS A 111 14.75 -2.55 13.83
N GLU A 112 13.43 -2.51 13.70
CA GLU A 112 12.47 -3.26 14.50
C GLU A 112 11.83 -4.41 13.73
N GLY A 113 12.26 -4.64 12.47
CA GLY A 113 11.70 -5.66 11.58
C GLY A 113 10.25 -5.38 11.18
N GLN A 114 9.92 -4.10 11.04
CA GLN A 114 8.56 -3.62 10.74
C GLN A 114 8.18 -3.64 9.26
N HIS A 115 9.15 -3.88 8.37
CA HIS A 115 8.92 -3.95 6.92
C HIS A 115 9.03 -5.40 6.44
N VAL A 116 8.34 -5.72 5.37
CA VAL A 116 8.37 -7.04 4.72
C VAL A 116 8.95 -6.92 3.32
N LYS A 117 9.89 -7.80 2.98
CA LYS A 117 10.37 -8.02 1.62
C LYS A 117 10.09 -9.48 1.24
N ILE A 118 9.32 -9.69 0.19
CA ILE A 118 9.09 -11.04 -0.36
C ILE A 118 9.97 -11.19 -1.59
N ASN A 119 10.97 -12.05 -1.49
CA ASN A 119 11.90 -12.32 -2.57
C ASN A 119 11.27 -13.25 -3.60
N THR A 120 11.17 -12.81 -4.85
CA THR A 120 10.78 -13.66 -5.96
C THR A 120 11.89 -13.70 -7.02
N PRO A 121 11.89 -14.65 -7.96
CA PRO A 121 12.98 -14.77 -8.93
C PRO A 121 13.20 -13.54 -9.81
N LYS A 122 12.17 -12.73 -10.06
CA LYS A 122 12.22 -11.64 -11.05
C LYS A 122 11.93 -10.25 -10.49
N ILE A 123 11.19 -10.18 -9.40
CA ILE A 123 10.79 -8.92 -8.78
C ILE A 123 10.67 -9.13 -7.28
N ASP A 124 11.13 -8.18 -6.49
CA ASP A 124 10.91 -8.19 -5.04
C ASP A 124 9.66 -7.39 -4.69
N ILE A 125 8.92 -7.83 -3.70
CA ILE A 125 7.71 -7.17 -3.22
C ILE A 125 8.02 -6.56 -1.85
N VAL A 126 7.90 -5.25 -1.73
CA VAL A 126 8.31 -4.51 -0.54
C VAL A 126 7.11 -3.80 0.07
N ILE A 127 6.82 -4.12 1.33
CA ILE A 127 5.75 -3.54 2.14
C ILE A 127 6.39 -2.84 3.32
N PHE A 128 6.08 -1.54 3.50
CA PHE A 128 6.64 -0.73 4.59
C PHE A 128 5.64 -0.60 5.74
N ASP A 129 6.17 -0.61 6.96
CA ASP A 129 5.49 -0.26 8.22
C ASP A 129 4.20 -1.06 8.51
N ASP A 130 4.19 -2.36 8.18
CA ASP A 130 3.07 -3.26 8.44
C ASP A 130 3.43 -4.34 9.47
N VAL A 131 3.30 -4.00 10.73
CA VAL A 131 3.62 -4.88 11.86
C VAL A 131 2.64 -6.06 11.93
N ASP A 132 1.40 -5.87 11.55
CA ASP A 132 0.38 -6.92 11.58
C ASP A 132 0.67 -7.99 10.52
N LEU A 133 1.05 -7.59 9.31
CA LEU A 133 1.52 -8.50 8.27
C LEU A 133 2.78 -9.25 8.72
N VAL A 134 3.75 -8.53 9.31
CA VAL A 134 4.98 -9.15 9.86
C VAL A 134 4.62 -10.26 10.83
N ASN A 135 3.72 -10.01 11.78
CA ASN A 135 3.31 -11.00 12.77
C ASN A 135 2.61 -12.20 12.11
N LYS A 136 1.66 -11.96 11.20
CA LYS A 136 0.97 -13.02 10.47
C LYS A 136 1.92 -13.92 9.69
N LEU A 137 2.89 -13.35 8.98
CA LEU A 137 3.85 -14.11 8.17
C LEU A 137 4.92 -14.82 9.01
N LYS A 138 5.20 -14.35 10.24
CA LYS A 138 6.07 -15.07 11.19
C LYS A 138 5.36 -16.27 11.77
N ASP A 139 4.07 -16.15 12.08
CA ASP A 139 3.28 -17.22 12.68
C ASP A 139 2.95 -18.32 11.67
N SER A 140 2.69 -17.97 10.43
CA SER A 140 2.39 -18.92 9.36
C SER A 140 2.94 -18.43 8.03
N LYS A 141 3.56 -19.36 7.27
CA LYS A 141 4.02 -19.12 5.89
C LYS A 141 3.03 -19.62 4.84
N ASN A 142 1.82 -19.98 5.26
CA ASN A 142 0.82 -20.61 4.38
C ASN A 142 -0.05 -19.58 3.68
N TYR A 143 0.56 -18.48 3.18
CA TYR A 143 -0.15 -17.42 2.49
C TYR A 143 0.35 -17.21 1.06
N THR A 144 -0.58 -16.81 0.18
CA THR A 144 -0.31 -16.08 -1.06
C THR A 144 -0.83 -14.67 -0.92
N MET A 145 -0.31 -13.77 -1.74
CA MET A 145 -0.67 -12.35 -1.73
C MET A 145 -0.98 -11.87 -3.14
N ASN A 146 -2.01 -11.05 -3.27
CA ASN A 146 -2.20 -10.16 -4.38
C ASN A 146 -1.80 -8.76 -3.92
N ALA A 147 -0.88 -8.10 -4.62
CA ALA A 147 -0.36 -6.79 -4.22
C ALA A 147 -0.55 -5.76 -5.32
N ILE A 148 -0.90 -4.54 -4.92
CA ILE A 148 -1.02 -3.37 -5.77
C ILE A 148 0.08 -2.39 -5.39
N GLY A 149 0.75 -1.82 -6.38
CA GLY A 149 1.84 -0.90 -6.13
C GLY A 149 2.54 -0.42 -7.40
N THR A 150 3.64 0.28 -7.22
CA THR A 150 4.47 0.77 -8.31
C THR A 150 5.74 -0.02 -8.46
N ILE A 151 6.14 -0.26 -9.71
CA ILE A 151 7.38 -0.98 -10.02
C ILE A 151 8.52 0.03 -10.21
N SER A 152 9.67 -0.27 -9.59
CA SER A 152 10.90 0.52 -9.70
C SER A 152 12.13 -0.40 -9.74
N TRP A 153 13.29 0.20 -9.97
CA TRP A 153 14.55 -0.49 -9.76
C TRP A 153 15.01 -0.35 -8.30
N ASN A 154 15.50 -1.43 -7.73
CA ASN A 154 16.27 -1.41 -6.50
C ASN A 154 17.76 -1.32 -6.87
N ASP A 155 18.34 -0.12 -6.77
CA ASP A 155 19.73 0.16 -7.10
C ASP A 155 20.68 0.11 -5.89
N TRP A 156 20.17 -0.30 -4.72
CA TRP A 156 20.95 -0.39 -3.49
C TRP A 156 21.79 -1.67 -3.41
N GLU A 157 21.50 -2.65 -4.25
CA GLU A 157 22.23 -3.91 -4.34
C GLU A 157 23.22 -3.84 -5.51
N ASP A 158 24.32 -4.63 -5.45
CA ASP A 158 25.36 -4.69 -6.51
C ASP A 158 24.76 -5.07 -7.88
N GLN A 159 23.65 -5.76 -7.91
CA GLN A 159 22.90 -6.07 -9.12
C GLN A 159 21.49 -5.48 -9.01
N PRO A 160 21.17 -4.47 -9.83
CA PRO A 160 19.85 -3.89 -9.85
C PRO A 160 18.75 -4.94 -10.09
N LYS A 161 17.74 -4.94 -9.28
CA LYS A 161 16.59 -5.84 -9.38
C LYS A 161 15.28 -5.06 -9.41
N LEU A 162 14.31 -5.56 -10.13
CA LEU A 162 12.95 -4.98 -10.07
C LEU A 162 12.36 -5.15 -8.69
N GLN A 163 11.68 -4.12 -8.21
CA GLN A 163 10.89 -4.18 -6.99
C GLN A 163 9.53 -3.54 -7.20
N MET A 164 8.52 -4.05 -6.50
CA MET A 164 7.24 -3.38 -6.31
C MET A 164 7.21 -2.77 -4.92
N ILE A 165 6.97 -1.47 -4.84
CA ILE A 165 6.59 -0.82 -3.58
C ILE A 165 5.08 -0.93 -3.48
N VAL A 166 4.61 -1.59 -2.44
CA VAL A 166 3.20 -1.95 -2.26
C VAL A 166 2.44 -0.79 -1.62
N ASP A 167 1.33 -0.42 -2.25
CA ASP A 167 0.36 0.56 -1.74
C ASP A 167 -0.84 -0.14 -1.07
N GLY A 168 -1.14 -1.38 -1.47
CA GLY A 168 -2.21 -2.19 -0.88
C GLY A 168 -2.05 -3.67 -1.25
N TYR A 169 -2.63 -4.56 -0.46
CA TYR A 169 -2.56 -6.00 -0.73
C TYR A 169 -3.77 -6.74 -0.15
N GLU A 170 -4.00 -7.92 -0.71
CA GLU A 170 -4.90 -8.94 -0.18
C GLU A 170 -4.07 -10.17 0.20
N LEU A 171 -4.20 -10.61 1.44
CA LEU A 171 -3.52 -11.81 1.93
C LEU A 171 -4.50 -12.99 1.92
N ILE A 172 -4.15 -14.04 1.19
CA ILE A 172 -4.99 -15.22 0.96
C ILE A 172 -4.34 -16.42 1.63
N GLU A 173 -5.03 -17.03 2.56
CA GLU A 173 -4.57 -18.26 3.19
C GLU A 173 -4.68 -19.44 2.21
N LYS A 174 -3.58 -20.17 2.02
CA LYS A 174 -3.58 -21.38 1.20
C LYS A 174 -4.41 -22.45 1.92
N GLN A 175 -5.47 -22.91 1.27
CA GLN A 175 -6.20 -24.07 1.77
C GLN A 175 -5.22 -25.25 1.78
N GLY A 176 -5.00 -25.84 2.95
CA GLY A 176 -4.23 -27.07 3.08
C GLY A 176 -4.91 -28.12 2.18
N ASN A 177 -4.17 -28.66 1.23
CA ASN A 177 -4.61 -29.89 0.55
C ASN A 177 -4.65 -30.97 1.62
N GLU A 178 -5.81 -31.20 2.24
CA GLU A 178 -6.10 -32.49 2.84
C GLU A 178 -6.12 -33.50 1.71
N TRP A 179 -4.96 -34.12 1.48
CA TRP A 179 -4.91 -35.33 0.68
C TRP A 179 -5.75 -36.37 1.44
N ASN A 180 -6.99 -36.55 1.03
CA ASN A 180 -7.75 -37.71 1.44
C ASN A 180 -7.03 -38.95 0.91
N VAL A 181 -6.31 -39.65 1.81
CA VAL A 181 -5.56 -40.88 1.57
C VAL A 181 -6.51 -42.06 1.31
N TYR A 182 -7.71 -41.83 0.86
CA TYR A 182 -8.73 -42.90 0.69
C TYR A 182 -9.29 -43.03 -0.73
N ASP A 183 -8.48 -42.75 -1.75
CA ASP A 183 -8.83 -43.14 -3.12
C ASP A 183 -7.75 -44.05 -3.71
N PHE A 184 -7.78 -45.35 -3.28
CA PHE A 184 -7.22 -46.48 -3.98
C PHE A 184 -8.28 -47.55 -4.13
#